data_52ed5d350ab915c187a60651b303aeba
#
_entry.id   52ed5d350ab915c187a60651b303aeba
#
_cell.length_a   1.000
_cell.length_b   1.000
_cell.length_c   1.000
_cell.angle_alpha   90.00
_cell.angle_beta   90.00
_cell.angle_gamma   90.00
#
_symmetry.space_group_name_H-M   'P 1'
#
loop_
_entity.id
_entity.type
_entity.pdbx_description
1 polymer ?
#
loop_
_entity_poly.entity_id
_entity_poly.type
_entity_poly.pdbx_seq_one_letter_code
_entity_poly.pdbx_strand_id
1 'polypeptide(L)'
;MPFTVTIQGLPGLQTIARQMRDTALPSGALGKAVAQATQAYAEGTQRRAHRDTGTMAGAQTAEVSGLMGKVYTASASNPKTGQAASTYAPYEEGRGGPHAFYNATYQQDTPRIIGEVEKLLLGALP
;
A
#
# COMPACT_ATOMS: atom_id res chain seq x y z
N MET A 1 -7.45 3.31 -13.96
CA MET A 1 -7.60 4.06 -15.20
C MET A 1 -7.42 3.14 -16.38
N PRO A 2 -8.42 3.01 -17.24
CA PRO A 2 -8.24 2.18 -18.42
C PRO A 2 -7.20 2.79 -19.35
N PHE A 3 -6.46 1.92 -19.98
CA PHE A 3 -5.35 2.33 -20.80
C PHE A 3 -5.30 1.38 -21.99
N THR A 4 -5.34 1.96 -23.17
CA THR A 4 -5.33 1.20 -24.42
C THR A 4 -4.18 1.66 -25.29
N VAL A 5 -3.38 0.70 -25.75
CA VAL A 5 -2.32 0.96 -26.73
C VAL A 5 -2.68 0.22 -28.00
N THR A 6 -2.71 0.93 -29.11
CA THR A 6 -2.96 0.35 -30.42
C THR A 6 -1.79 0.65 -31.35
N ILE A 7 -1.14 -0.40 -31.82
CA ILE A 7 -0.01 -0.31 -32.74
C ILE A 7 -0.31 -1.21 -33.94
N GLN A 8 -0.17 -0.67 -35.16
CA GLN A 8 -0.47 -1.40 -36.39
C GLN A 8 0.79 -1.67 -37.20
N GLY A 9 0.80 -2.80 -37.91
CA GLY A 9 1.81 -3.13 -38.89
C GLY A 9 3.13 -3.70 -38.38
N LEU A 10 3.25 -3.88 -37.02
CA LEU A 10 4.50 -4.37 -36.41
C LEU A 10 4.17 -5.40 -35.33
N PRO A 11 4.05 -6.70 -35.69
CA PRO A 11 3.60 -7.74 -34.76
C PRO A 11 4.40 -7.83 -33.46
N GLY A 12 5.72 -7.60 -33.50
CA GLY A 12 6.57 -7.61 -32.31
C GLY A 12 6.19 -6.49 -31.35
N LEU A 13 5.86 -5.30 -31.88
CA LEU A 13 5.43 -4.17 -31.08
C LEU A 13 4.02 -4.38 -30.52
N GLN A 14 3.15 -5.10 -31.23
CA GLN A 14 1.83 -5.47 -30.69
C GLN A 14 1.97 -6.38 -29.49
N THR A 15 2.91 -7.31 -29.51
CA THR A 15 3.21 -8.18 -28.37
C THR A 15 3.66 -7.36 -27.17
N ILE A 16 4.59 -6.43 -27.37
CA ILE A 16 5.08 -5.55 -26.32
C ILE A 16 3.94 -4.70 -25.76
N ALA A 17 3.10 -4.12 -26.64
CA ALA A 17 1.96 -3.32 -26.22
C ALA A 17 0.97 -4.13 -25.35
N ARG A 18 0.71 -5.39 -25.70
CA ARG A 18 -0.13 -6.27 -24.90
C ARG A 18 0.47 -6.57 -23.53
N GLN A 19 1.78 -6.82 -23.47
CA GLN A 19 2.48 -7.06 -22.21
C GLN A 19 2.42 -5.82 -21.30
N MET A 20 2.61 -4.62 -21.88
CA MET A 20 2.48 -3.37 -21.14
C MET A 20 1.06 -3.18 -20.62
N ARG A 21 0.05 -3.45 -21.45
CA ARG A 21 -1.35 -3.38 -21.04
C ARG A 21 -1.66 -4.37 -19.93
N ASP A 22 -1.21 -5.62 -20.08
CA ASP A 22 -1.46 -6.68 -19.10
C ASP A 22 -0.76 -6.37 -17.77
N THR A 23 0.42 -5.76 -17.82
CA THR A 23 1.14 -5.28 -16.63
C THR A 23 0.30 -4.25 -15.86
N ALA A 24 -0.45 -3.40 -16.55
CA ALA A 24 -1.28 -2.37 -15.95
C ALA A 24 -2.63 -2.88 -15.42
N LEU A 25 -3.00 -4.14 -15.67
CA LEU A 25 -4.25 -4.71 -15.14
C LEU A 25 -4.10 -5.06 -13.66
N PRO A 26 -5.21 -5.04 -12.89
CA PRO A 26 -5.17 -5.45 -11.48
C PRO A 26 -4.63 -6.86 -11.25
N SER A 27 -4.82 -7.77 -12.22
CA SER A 27 -4.28 -9.14 -12.18
C SER A 27 -2.83 -9.24 -12.64
N GLY A 28 -2.25 -8.16 -13.17
CA GLY A 28 -0.88 -8.11 -13.68
C GLY A 28 0.13 -7.62 -12.65
N ALA A 29 1.34 -7.30 -13.12
CA ALA A 29 2.43 -6.89 -12.24
C ALA A 29 2.15 -5.60 -11.48
N LEU A 30 1.43 -4.64 -12.08
CA LEU A 30 1.07 -3.41 -11.39
C LEU A 30 0.13 -3.67 -10.21
N GLY A 31 -0.86 -4.56 -10.39
CA GLY A 31 -1.75 -4.97 -9.30
C GLY A 31 -0.99 -5.65 -8.17
N LYS A 32 -0.04 -6.53 -8.50
CA LYS A 32 0.83 -7.18 -7.51
C LYS A 32 1.70 -6.16 -6.79
N ALA A 33 2.24 -5.18 -7.51
CA ALA A 33 3.05 -4.10 -6.92
C ALA A 33 2.23 -3.27 -5.94
N VAL A 34 0.99 -2.91 -6.30
CA VAL A 34 0.08 -2.19 -5.41
C VAL A 34 -0.21 -2.99 -4.16
N ALA A 35 -0.48 -4.29 -4.29
CA ALA A 35 -0.74 -5.17 -3.15
C ALA A 35 0.46 -5.27 -2.21
N GLN A 36 1.67 -5.45 -2.75
CA GLN A 36 2.89 -5.53 -1.95
C GLN A 36 3.20 -4.20 -1.27
N ALA A 37 3.05 -3.08 -1.99
CA ALA A 37 3.29 -1.76 -1.42
C ALA A 37 2.30 -1.47 -0.28
N THR A 38 1.03 -1.79 -0.48
CA THR A 38 0.01 -1.59 0.54
C THR A 38 0.30 -2.40 1.80
N GLN A 39 0.68 -3.67 1.63
CA GLN A 39 1.07 -4.53 2.75
C GLN A 39 2.31 -3.99 3.47
N ALA A 40 3.31 -3.51 2.73
CA ALA A 40 4.52 -2.94 3.31
C ALA A 40 4.21 -1.68 4.15
N TYR A 41 3.33 -0.82 3.68
CA TYR A 41 2.87 0.34 4.44
C TYR A 41 2.10 -0.07 5.70
N ALA A 42 1.22 -1.06 5.61
CA ALA A 42 0.48 -1.57 6.77
C ALA A 42 1.44 -2.13 7.84
N GLU A 43 2.44 -2.88 7.43
CA GLU A 43 3.48 -3.39 8.33
C GLU A 43 4.27 -2.24 8.98
N GLY A 44 4.57 -1.19 8.20
CA GLY A 44 5.25 0.00 8.70
C GLY A 44 4.44 0.73 9.76
N THR A 45 3.15 0.94 9.53
CA THR A 45 2.28 1.58 10.52
C THR A 45 2.11 0.70 11.75
N GLN A 46 2.03 -0.61 11.57
CA GLN A 46 1.94 -1.56 12.68
C GLN A 46 3.18 -1.48 13.59
N ARG A 47 4.37 -1.42 12.99
CA ARG A 47 5.63 -1.31 13.76
C ARG A 47 5.73 -0.01 14.54
N ARG A 48 5.23 1.08 13.99
CA ARG A 48 5.38 2.44 14.54
C ARG A 48 4.22 2.89 15.40
N ALA A 49 3.07 2.21 15.33
CA ALA A 49 1.92 2.57 16.17
C ALA A 49 2.28 2.46 17.65
N HIS A 50 1.89 3.47 18.42
CA HIS A 50 2.16 3.49 19.86
C HIS A 50 1.49 2.28 20.54
N ARG A 51 2.24 1.55 21.35
CA ARG A 51 1.78 0.31 21.97
C ARG A 51 1.55 0.51 23.47
N ASP A 52 0.32 0.74 23.87
CA ASP A 52 -0.10 0.59 25.25
C ASP A 52 -0.63 -0.84 25.47
N THR A 53 -1.70 -1.22 24.77
CA THR A 53 -2.27 -2.57 24.80
C THR A 53 -1.98 -3.38 23.56
N GLY A 54 -1.41 -2.75 22.52
CA GLY A 54 -1.21 -3.36 21.21
C GLY A 54 -2.43 -3.31 20.30
N THR A 55 -3.56 -2.80 20.78
CA THR A 55 -4.81 -2.78 20.01
C THR A 55 -4.69 -1.98 18.73
N MET A 56 -4.16 -0.75 18.80
CA MET A 56 -4.01 0.11 17.62
C MET A 56 -3.01 -0.48 16.62
N ALA A 57 -1.88 -1.01 17.10
CA ALA A 57 -0.90 -1.65 16.24
C ALA A 57 -1.49 -2.87 15.54
N GLY A 58 -2.22 -3.72 16.26
CA GLY A 58 -2.86 -4.91 15.71
C GLY A 58 -4.03 -4.60 14.79
N ALA A 59 -4.58 -3.39 14.84
CA ALA A 59 -5.71 -2.97 14.03
C ALA A 59 -5.31 -2.35 12.68
N GLN A 60 -4.02 -2.24 12.38
CA GLN A 60 -3.57 -1.72 11.08
C GLN A 60 -3.94 -2.70 9.97
N THR A 61 -4.67 -2.22 8.99
CA THR A 61 -5.29 -3.06 7.96
C THR A 61 -4.92 -2.56 6.57
N ALA A 62 -4.54 -3.50 5.71
CA ALA A 62 -4.32 -3.27 4.29
C ALA A 62 -5.54 -3.73 3.50
N GLU A 63 -6.00 -2.90 2.59
CA GLU A 63 -7.11 -3.21 1.69
C GLU A 63 -6.73 -2.82 0.27
N VAL A 64 -6.92 -3.73 -0.68
CA VAL A 64 -6.60 -3.49 -2.09
C VAL A 64 -7.85 -3.70 -2.92
N SER A 65 -8.14 -2.72 -3.78
CA SER A 65 -9.24 -2.79 -4.74
C SER A 65 -8.74 -2.29 -6.08
N GLY A 66 -8.68 -3.18 -7.08
CA GLY A 66 -8.12 -2.84 -8.39
C GLY A 66 -6.66 -2.42 -8.28
N LEU A 67 -6.36 -1.19 -8.68
CA LEU A 67 -5.02 -0.61 -8.61
C LEU A 67 -4.90 0.41 -7.47
N MET A 68 -5.78 0.35 -6.49
CA MET A 68 -5.78 1.23 -5.34
C MET A 68 -5.52 0.44 -4.07
N GLY A 69 -4.54 0.88 -3.28
CA GLY A 69 -4.26 0.34 -1.97
C GLY A 69 -4.62 1.34 -0.88
N LYS A 70 -5.06 0.84 0.26
CA LYS A 70 -5.46 1.66 1.40
C LYS A 70 -4.96 1.00 2.68
N VAL A 71 -4.37 1.80 3.56
CA VAL A 71 -4.01 1.37 4.91
C VAL A 71 -4.80 2.20 5.91
N TYR A 72 -5.45 1.54 6.85
CA TYR A 72 -6.27 2.21 7.85
C TYR A 72 -6.25 1.45 9.17
N THR A 73 -6.73 2.12 10.21
CA THR A 73 -6.90 1.51 11.53
C THR A 73 -8.33 1.00 11.67
N ALA A 74 -8.48 -0.31 11.84
CA ALA A 74 -9.79 -0.93 12.01
C ALA A 74 -10.37 -0.66 13.41
N SER A 75 -11.67 -0.87 13.57
CA SER A 75 -12.37 -0.74 14.86
C SER A 75 -12.11 -1.96 15.74
N ALA A 76 -11.02 -1.92 16.50
CA ALA A 76 -10.75 -2.90 17.55
C ALA A 76 -10.81 -2.20 18.90
N SER A 77 -11.53 -2.76 19.86
CA SER A 77 -11.71 -2.14 21.18
C SER A 77 -10.45 -2.23 22.03
N ASN A 78 -10.04 -1.10 22.61
CA ASN A 78 -8.97 -1.06 23.57
C ASN A 78 -9.49 -1.63 24.91
N PRO A 79 -8.88 -2.68 25.47
CA PRO A 79 -9.38 -3.31 26.69
C PRO A 79 -9.30 -2.41 27.93
N LYS A 80 -8.45 -1.38 27.93
CA LYS A 80 -8.34 -0.44 29.05
C LYS A 80 -9.40 0.65 29.03
N THR A 81 -9.73 1.18 27.84
CA THR A 81 -10.58 2.36 27.70
C THR A 81 -11.93 2.06 27.08
N GLY A 82 -12.08 0.91 26.40
CA GLY A 82 -13.26 0.57 25.63
C GLY A 82 -13.39 1.31 24.31
N GLN A 83 -12.47 2.23 24.00
CA GLN A 83 -12.50 2.98 22.75
C GLN A 83 -12.06 2.12 21.57
N ALA A 84 -12.67 2.34 20.40
CA ALA A 84 -12.24 1.72 19.16
C ALA A 84 -10.91 2.33 18.68
N ALA A 85 -10.01 1.50 18.19
CA ALA A 85 -8.71 1.96 17.65
C ALA A 85 -8.89 3.00 16.55
N SER A 86 -9.88 2.82 15.67
CA SER A 86 -10.20 3.80 14.62
C SER A 86 -10.58 5.18 15.15
N THR A 87 -11.05 5.27 16.39
CA THR A 87 -11.43 6.54 17.03
C THR A 87 -10.20 7.28 17.54
N TYR A 88 -9.26 6.61 18.19
CA TYR A 88 -8.11 7.29 18.80
C TYR A 88 -6.88 7.39 17.90
N ALA A 89 -6.79 6.59 16.82
CA ALA A 89 -5.66 6.67 15.89
C ALA A 89 -5.42 8.08 15.31
N PRO A 90 -6.44 8.84 14.88
CA PRO A 90 -6.23 10.22 14.41
C PRO A 90 -5.66 11.14 15.49
N TYR A 91 -5.99 10.92 16.74
CA TYR A 91 -5.43 11.72 17.84
C TYR A 91 -3.95 11.43 18.03
N GLU A 92 -3.54 10.18 17.94
CA GLU A 92 -2.12 9.81 18.00
C GLU A 92 -1.34 10.43 16.84
N GLU A 93 -1.87 10.34 15.63
CA GLU A 93 -1.25 10.96 14.45
C GLU A 93 -1.12 12.48 14.63
N GLY A 94 -2.14 13.14 15.16
CA GLY A 94 -2.16 14.57 15.39
C GLY A 94 -1.20 15.05 16.47
N ARG A 95 -0.74 14.20 17.37
CA ARG A 95 0.25 14.53 18.40
C ARG A 95 1.64 14.79 17.81
N GLY A 96 1.90 14.29 16.61
CA GLY A 96 3.17 14.49 15.92
C GLY A 96 4.32 13.69 16.53
N GLY A 97 5.53 13.91 16.01
CA GLY A 97 6.74 13.23 16.46
C GLY A 97 6.58 11.71 16.41
N PRO A 98 6.97 10.98 17.49
CA PRO A 98 6.89 9.52 17.50
C PRO A 98 5.46 8.98 17.50
N HIS A 99 4.45 9.82 17.73
CA HIS A 99 3.04 9.42 17.69
C HIS A 99 2.46 9.45 16.28
N ALA A 100 3.09 10.18 15.34
CA ALA A 100 2.62 10.32 13.96
C ALA A 100 3.08 9.13 13.10
N PHE A 101 2.55 7.95 13.41
CA PHE A 101 3.01 6.69 12.83
C PHE A 101 2.71 6.55 11.32
N TYR A 102 1.61 7.13 10.81
CA TYR A 102 1.34 7.17 9.38
C TYR A 102 2.35 8.04 8.64
N ASN A 103 2.59 9.26 9.15
CA ASN A 103 3.56 10.16 8.56
C ASN A 103 4.98 9.59 8.61
N ALA A 104 5.37 9.03 9.74
CA ALA A 104 6.69 8.41 9.89
C ALA A 104 6.89 7.25 8.91
N THR A 105 5.87 6.42 8.74
CA THR A 105 5.91 5.30 7.79
C THR A 105 6.06 5.82 6.36
N TYR A 106 5.26 6.81 5.98
CA TYR A 106 5.36 7.41 4.66
C TYR A 106 6.76 7.99 4.40
N GLN A 107 7.29 8.76 5.34
CA GLN A 107 8.60 9.40 5.17
C GLN A 107 9.76 8.41 5.13
N GLN A 108 9.73 7.40 5.98
CA GLN A 108 10.86 6.49 6.18
C GLN A 108 10.84 5.29 5.23
N ASP A 109 9.67 4.76 4.91
CA ASP A 109 9.55 3.52 4.15
C ASP A 109 9.32 3.73 2.65
N THR A 110 8.81 4.89 2.23
CA THR A 110 8.48 5.14 0.82
C THR A 110 9.65 4.90 -0.13
N PRO A 111 10.89 5.37 0.13
CA PRO A 111 11.99 5.11 -0.78
C PRO A 111 12.25 3.62 -1.01
N ARG A 112 12.21 2.80 0.04
CA ARG A 112 12.37 1.35 -0.07
C ARG A 112 11.22 0.71 -0.81
N ILE A 113 9.99 1.11 -0.50
CA ILE A 113 8.79 0.56 -1.13
C ILE A 113 8.77 0.88 -2.63
N ILE A 114 9.10 2.13 -3.00
CA ILE A 114 9.21 2.51 -4.42
C ILE A 114 10.27 1.67 -5.13
N GLY A 115 11.42 1.45 -4.51
CA GLY A 115 12.47 0.61 -5.08
C GLY A 115 12.02 -0.83 -5.33
N GLU A 116 11.27 -1.41 -4.42
CA GLU A 116 10.69 -2.75 -4.57
C GLU A 116 9.64 -2.81 -5.68
N VAL A 117 8.80 -1.79 -5.78
CA VAL A 117 7.80 -1.66 -6.85
C VAL A 117 8.49 -1.55 -8.21
N GLU A 118 9.52 -0.72 -8.32
CA GLU A 118 10.28 -0.57 -9.56
C GLU A 118 10.88 -1.90 -10.02
N LYS A 119 11.49 -2.65 -9.11
CA LYS A 119 12.06 -3.96 -9.43
C LYS A 119 11.00 -4.92 -9.96
N LEU A 120 9.84 -4.94 -9.33
CA LEU A 120 8.75 -5.83 -9.71
C LEU A 120 8.23 -5.47 -11.11
N LEU A 121 8.05 -4.18 -11.39
CA LEU A 121 7.56 -3.70 -12.68
C LEU A 121 8.59 -3.91 -13.79
N LEU A 122 9.85 -3.63 -13.54
CA LEU A 122 10.93 -3.84 -14.52
C LEU A 122 11.08 -5.33 -14.84
N GLY A 123 10.94 -6.20 -13.86
CA GLY A 123 10.98 -7.64 -14.07
C GLY A 123 9.81 -8.19 -14.89
N ALA A 124 8.70 -7.47 -14.98
CA ALA A 124 7.52 -7.85 -15.75
C ALA A 124 7.58 -7.37 -17.20
N LEU A 125 8.45 -6.42 -17.52
CA LEU A 125 8.59 -5.90 -18.88
C LEU A 125 9.45 -6.85 -19.73
N PRO A 126 9.18 -6.91 -21.05
CA PRO A 126 9.97 -7.75 -21.97
C PRO A 126 11.40 -7.26 -22.15
#